data_c9c392904fc7ee6693b00a94eada177e
#
_entry.id   c9c392904fc7ee6693b00a94eada177e
#
_cell.length_a   1.000
_cell.length_b   1.000
_cell.length_c   1.000
_cell.angle_alpha   90.00
_cell.angle_beta   90.00
_cell.angle_gamma   90.00
#
_symmetry.space_group_name_H-M   'P 1'
#
loop_
_entity.id
_entity.type
_entity.pdbx_description
1 polymer ?
#
loop_
_entity_poly.entity_id
_entity_poly.type
_entity_poly.pdbx_seq_one_letter_code
_entity_poly.pdbx_strand_id
1 'polypeptide(L)'
;MGERATRFAPDGETFVDVCPLCQDVAVEYGWLKEGSPTTPTVAAERPRRKLSLGALFDARRVAPASEPVAPEPILRRLSEPELAIVEAADLFNGSDYRRTVAGIAKSLGDPKASIVPLSGVTGESVLTIAWDISWYQYRVTPESAQPVRLEERGHELGELDPGSRAWNAHLDEYGRLVPDIARI
;
A
#
# COMPACT_ATOMS: atom_id res chain seq x y z
N MET A 1 16.44 -19.59 -37.24
CA MET A 1 17.24 -19.13 -36.09
C MET A 1 16.35 -19.24 -34.89
N GLY A 2 16.57 -20.22 -33.98
CA GLY A 2 15.70 -20.38 -32.79
C GLY A 2 16.00 -19.29 -31.78
N GLU A 3 15.00 -18.52 -31.43
CA GLU A 3 15.08 -17.57 -30.31
C GLU A 3 15.30 -18.36 -29.02
N ARG A 4 16.37 -18.01 -28.30
CA ARG A 4 16.74 -18.68 -27.05
C ARG A 4 15.75 -18.33 -25.96
N ALA A 5 15.20 -19.35 -25.30
CA ALA A 5 14.44 -19.18 -24.08
C ALA A 5 15.34 -18.52 -23.01
N THR A 6 14.75 -17.64 -22.22
CA THR A 6 15.44 -16.97 -21.10
C THR A 6 14.92 -17.56 -19.79
N ARG A 7 15.81 -17.80 -18.83
CA ARG A 7 15.44 -18.40 -17.55
C ARG A 7 15.01 -17.35 -16.54
N PHE A 8 13.88 -17.61 -15.88
CA PHE A 8 13.32 -16.79 -14.83
C PHE A 8 12.96 -17.63 -13.61
N ALA A 9 13.06 -17.06 -12.42
CA ALA A 9 12.68 -17.68 -11.16
C ALA A 9 11.43 -17.00 -10.59
N PRO A 10 10.27 -17.70 -10.54
CA PRO A 10 9.04 -17.18 -9.95
C PRO A 10 9.12 -16.99 -8.43
N ASP A 11 9.86 -17.87 -7.77
CA ASP A 11 10.05 -17.96 -6.32
C ASP A 11 11.44 -17.47 -5.85
N GLY A 12 12.29 -17.02 -6.80
CA GLY A 12 13.67 -16.61 -6.54
C GLY A 12 14.65 -17.77 -6.39
N GLU A 13 14.21 -19.03 -6.39
CA GLU A 13 15.05 -20.21 -6.19
C GLU A 13 15.06 -21.15 -7.40
N THR A 14 13.90 -21.39 -8.00
CA THR A 14 13.72 -22.36 -9.08
C THR A 14 13.60 -21.68 -10.43
N PHE A 15 14.55 -21.91 -11.34
CA PHE A 15 14.55 -21.31 -12.67
C PHE A 15 13.78 -22.15 -13.69
N VAL A 16 12.87 -21.49 -14.43
CA VAL A 16 12.09 -22.05 -15.53
C VAL A 16 12.40 -21.33 -16.84
N ASP A 17 12.31 -22.03 -17.96
CA ASP A 17 12.55 -21.45 -19.28
C ASP A 17 11.30 -20.71 -19.76
N VAL A 18 11.45 -19.42 -20.10
CA VAL A 18 10.39 -18.54 -20.57
C VAL A 18 10.62 -18.17 -22.02
N CYS A 19 9.62 -18.36 -22.88
CA CYS A 19 9.68 -17.99 -24.29
C CYS A 19 9.77 -16.47 -24.45
N PRO A 20 10.33 -15.94 -25.58
CA PRO A 20 10.50 -14.51 -25.81
C PRO A 20 9.22 -13.68 -25.66
N LEU A 21 8.07 -14.24 -26.06
CA LEU A 21 6.78 -13.57 -25.98
C LEU A 21 6.24 -13.44 -24.54
N CYS A 22 6.70 -14.29 -23.61
CA CYS A 22 6.25 -14.31 -22.23
C CYS A 22 7.25 -13.60 -21.27
N GLN A 23 8.39 -13.13 -21.77
CA GLN A 23 9.41 -12.51 -20.92
C GLN A 23 8.92 -11.22 -20.25
N ASP A 24 8.21 -10.37 -20.99
CA ASP A 24 7.68 -9.10 -20.45
C ASP A 24 6.65 -9.38 -19.35
N VAL A 25 5.79 -10.38 -19.55
CA VAL A 25 4.80 -10.83 -18.57
C VAL A 25 5.50 -11.40 -17.32
N ALA A 26 6.56 -12.19 -17.48
CA ALA A 26 7.31 -12.72 -16.34
C ALA A 26 7.97 -11.61 -15.50
N VAL A 27 8.50 -10.55 -16.14
CA VAL A 27 9.04 -9.38 -15.45
C VAL A 27 7.93 -8.60 -14.72
N GLU A 28 6.77 -8.44 -15.34
CA GLU A 28 5.61 -7.76 -14.76
C GLU A 28 5.08 -8.50 -13.51
N TYR A 29 5.14 -9.84 -13.51
CA TYR A 29 4.83 -10.68 -12.35
C TYR A 29 5.96 -10.72 -11.29
N GLY A 30 7.05 -9.95 -11.50
CA GLY A 30 8.14 -9.86 -10.54
C GLY A 30 9.10 -11.06 -10.54
N TRP A 31 9.10 -11.88 -11.58
CA TRP A 31 10.03 -13.03 -11.68
C TRP A 31 11.45 -12.53 -11.88
N LEU A 32 12.41 -13.18 -11.21
CA LEU A 32 13.82 -12.82 -11.29
C LEU A 32 14.46 -13.45 -12.53
N LYS A 33 15.01 -12.62 -13.40
CA LYS A 33 15.76 -13.09 -14.58
C LYS A 33 17.13 -13.64 -14.16
N GLU A 34 17.56 -14.79 -14.68
CA GLU A 34 18.89 -15.33 -14.44
C GLU A 34 19.98 -14.32 -14.88
N GLY A 35 20.91 -14.02 -13.96
CA GLY A 35 21.97 -13.03 -14.20
C GLY A 35 21.56 -11.57 -13.89
N SER A 36 20.40 -11.34 -13.30
CA SER A 36 20.01 -10.01 -12.82
C SER A 36 20.84 -9.61 -11.58
N PRO A 37 21.27 -8.32 -11.44
CA PRO A 37 22.13 -7.87 -10.34
C PRO A 37 21.48 -7.92 -8.94
N THR A 38 20.21 -8.27 -8.85
CA THR A 38 19.47 -8.51 -7.61
C THR A 38 19.64 -9.91 -7.03
N THR A 39 20.42 -10.78 -7.66
CA THR A 39 20.77 -12.06 -7.03
C THR A 39 21.64 -11.77 -5.82
N PRO A 40 21.25 -12.16 -4.58
CA PRO A 40 22.07 -11.89 -3.39
C PRO A 40 23.40 -12.61 -3.58
N THR A 41 24.46 -11.83 -3.72
CA THR A 41 25.83 -12.35 -3.76
C THR A 41 26.07 -13.06 -2.43
N VAL A 42 26.26 -14.37 -2.47
CA VAL A 42 26.65 -15.17 -1.32
C VAL A 42 27.81 -14.46 -0.62
N ALA A 43 27.61 -14.17 0.67
CA ALA A 43 28.54 -13.41 1.48
C ALA A 43 29.94 -13.94 1.32
N ALA A 44 30.85 -13.10 0.80
CA ALA A 44 32.26 -13.41 0.67
C ALA A 44 32.82 -13.85 2.03
N GLU A 45 33.49 -14.98 2.06
CA GLU A 45 34.20 -15.54 3.22
C GLU A 45 34.99 -14.44 3.92
N ARG A 46 34.69 -14.22 5.20
CA ARG A 46 35.45 -13.30 6.05
C ARG A 46 36.90 -13.74 6.11
N PRO A 47 37.90 -12.89 5.82
CA PRO A 47 39.30 -13.25 5.96
C PRO A 47 39.58 -13.58 7.44
N ARG A 48 40.12 -14.78 7.69
CA ARG A 48 40.55 -15.21 9.01
C ARG A 48 41.64 -14.24 9.52
N ARG A 49 41.28 -13.35 10.45
CA ARG A 49 42.23 -12.50 11.19
C ARG A 49 43.10 -13.42 12.04
N LYS A 50 44.41 -13.46 11.72
CA LYS A 50 45.41 -14.04 12.58
C LYS A 50 45.42 -13.27 13.87
N LEU A 51 45.10 -13.92 14.99
CA LEU A 51 45.19 -13.35 16.32
C LEU A 51 46.68 -13.10 16.66
N SER A 52 47.10 -11.85 16.67
CA SER A 52 48.36 -11.43 17.19
C SER A 52 48.27 -11.36 18.73
N LEU A 53 49.08 -12.14 19.42
CA LEU A 53 49.16 -12.21 20.89
C LEU A 53 49.60 -10.88 21.58
N GLY A 54 49.93 -9.84 20.80
CA GLY A 54 50.35 -8.54 21.31
C GLY A 54 49.22 -7.63 21.81
N ALA A 55 47.97 -7.94 21.55
CA ALA A 55 46.81 -7.08 21.89
C ALA A 55 46.25 -7.33 23.31
N LEU A 56 46.88 -8.21 24.10
CA LEU A 56 46.36 -8.60 25.42
C LEU A 56 46.77 -7.66 26.58
N PHE A 57 47.62 -6.67 26.33
CA PHE A 57 48.14 -5.82 27.37
C PHE A 57 47.78 -4.33 27.27
N ASP A 58 46.99 -3.92 26.33
CA ASP A 58 46.56 -2.53 26.25
C ASP A 58 45.07 -2.40 26.64
N ALA A 59 44.77 -2.80 27.85
CA ALA A 59 43.47 -2.60 28.49
C ALA A 59 43.29 -1.14 28.92
N ARG A 60 43.41 -0.22 27.98
CA ARG A 60 42.91 1.14 28.20
C ARG A 60 41.41 1.07 28.00
N ARG A 61 40.66 1.20 29.10
CA ARG A 61 39.20 1.28 29.13
C ARG A 61 38.72 2.37 28.17
N VAL A 62 38.47 2.02 26.94
CA VAL A 62 37.58 2.77 26.07
C VAL A 62 36.18 2.44 26.56
N ALA A 63 35.52 3.38 27.20
CA ALA A 63 34.11 3.29 27.51
C ALA A 63 33.40 2.91 26.21
N PRO A 64 32.46 1.94 26.19
CA PRO A 64 31.70 1.65 24.98
C PRO A 64 31.01 2.95 24.59
N ALA A 65 31.36 3.47 23.39
CA ALA A 65 30.60 4.52 22.79
C ALA A 65 29.17 3.95 22.66
N SER A 66 28.23 4.55 23.38
CA SER A 66 26.83 4.27 23.24
C SER A 66 26.52 4.51 21.76
N GLU A 67 26.28 3.45 20.99
CA GLU A 67 25.72 3.60 19.66
C GLU A 67 24.47 4.47 19.80
N PRO A 68 24.32 5.54 19.01
CA PRO A 68 23.09 6.31 19.03
C PRO A 68 21.97 5.34 18.66
N VAL A 69 21.17 4.97 19.65
CA VAL A 69 19.94 4.22 19.41
C VAL A 69 19.10 5.12 18.54
N ALA A 70 19.00 4.78 17.25
CA ALA A 70 18.08 5.45 16.37
C ALA A 70 16.70 5.37 17.02
N PRO A 71 16.00 6.50 17.23
CA PRO A 71 14.68 6.44 17.82
C PRO A 71 13.82 5.56 16.89
N GLU A 72 13.42 4.39 17.38
CA GLU A 72 12.45 3.56 16.68
C GLU A 72 11.22 4.44 16.44
N PRO A 73 10.72 4.50 15.20
CA PRO A 73 9.49 5.25 14.95
C PRO A 73 8.41 4.66 15.85
N ILE A 74 7.89 5.46 16.78
CA ILE A 74 6.76 5.06 17.61
C ILE A 74 5.59 4.91 16.65
N LEU A 75 5.32 3.67 16.22
CA LEU A 75 4.15 3.35 15.41
C LEU A 75 2.93 3.60 16.27
N ARG A 76 2.25 4.70 16.03
CA ARG A 76 0.97 5.00 16.65
C ARG A 76 -0.01 3.88 16.30
N ARG A 77 -0.64 3.28 17.31
CA ARG A 77 -1.75 2.39 17.07
C ARG A 77 -2.95 3.20 16.58
N LEU A 78 -3.54 2.77 15.47
CA LEU A 78 -4.79 3.36 14.99
C LEU A 78 -5.89 3.05 16.00
N SER A 79 -6.78 4.01 16.22
CA SER A 79 -8.02 3.80 16.98
C SER A 79 -9.00 2.94 16.17
N GLU A 80 -9.99 2.35 16.83
CA GLU A 80 -11.02 1.57 16.13
C GLU A 80 -11.72 2.33 15.00
N PRO A 81 -12.11 3.60 15.16
CA PRO A 81 -12.68 4.38 14.06
C PRO A 81 -11.70 4.59 12.89
N GLU A 82 -10.41 4.80 13.17
CA GLU A 82 -9.40 4.94 12.13
C GLU A 82 -9.16 3.63 11.38
N LEU A 83 -9.21 2.48 12.08
CA LEU A 83 -9.14 1.17 11.45
C LEU A 83 -10.33 0.94 10.51
N ALA A 84 -11.55 1.29 10.95
CA ALA A 84 -12.74 1.18 10.11
C ALA A 84 -12.65 2.06 8.85
N ILE A 85 -12.07 3.26 8.95
CA ILE A 85 -11.83 4.14 7.81
C ILE A 85 -10.82 3.53 6.83
N VAL A 86 -9.72 2.95 7.32
CA VAL A 86 -8.72 2.27 6.49
C VAL A 86 -9.33 1.06 5.79
N GLU A 87 -10.04 0.20 6.53
CA GLU A 87 -10.69 -0.97 5.99
C GLU A 87 -11.72 -0.61 4.90
N ALA A 88 -12.54 0.42 5.14
CA ALA A 88 -13.50 0.89 4.14
C ALA A 88 -12.81 1.40 2.86
N ALA A 89 -11.69 2.11 3.01
CA ALA A 89 -10.89 2.56 1.86
C ALA A 89 -10.30 1.38 1.09
N ASP A 90 -9.75 0.38 1.76
CA ASP A 90 -9.16 -0.80 1.13
C ASP A 90 -10.21 -1.62 0.37
N LEU A 91 -11.38 -1.85 0.97
CA LEU A 91 -12.49 -2.54 0.31
C LEU A 91 -12.97 -1.78 -0.93
N PHE A 92 -13.10 -0.45 -0.84
CA PHE A 92 -13.45 0.38 -1.99
C PHE A 92 -12.39 0.28 -3.09
N ASN A 93 -11.11 0.36 -2.74
CA ASN A 93 -9.99 0.26 -3.67
C ASN A 93 -9.91 -1.11 -4.37
N GLY A 94 -10.37 -2.17 -3.72
CA GLY A 94 -10.51 -3.50 -4.31
C GLY A 94 -11.74 -3.67 -5.21
N SER A 95 -12.70 -2.73 -5.19
CA SER A 95 -13.95 -2.82 -5.94
C SER A 95 -13.85 -2.27 -7.37
N ASP A 96 -14.80 -2.63 -8.23
CA ASP A 96 -14.91 -2.07 -9.58
C ASP A 96 -15.27 -0.58 -9.58
N TYR A 97 -15.87 -0.08 -8.50
CA TYR A 97 -16.22 1.33 -8.36
C TYR A 97 -15.01 2.25 -8.40
N ARG A 98 -13.84 1.81 -7.93
CA ARG A 98 -12.60 2.57 -8.05
C ARG A 98 -12.31 3.02 -9.47
N ARG A 99 -12.46 2.11 -10.45
CA ARG A 99 -12.22 2.42 -11.86
C ARG A 99 -13.20 3.45 -12.39
N THR A 100 -14.47 3.33 -12.00
CA THR A 100 -15.52 4.28 -12.37
C THR A 100 -15.22 5.67 -11.84
N VAL A 101 -14.88 5.76 -10.55
CA VAL A 101 -14.54 7.02 -9.88
C VAL A 101 -13.28 7.64 -10.48
N ALA A 102 -12.23 6.85 -10.73
CA ALA A 102 -11.02 7.31 -11.40
C ALA A 102 -11.30 7.85 -12.81
N GLY A 103 -12.25 7.24 -13.53
CA GLY A 103 -12.70 7.73 -14.84
C GLY A 103 -13.40 9.08 -14.75
N ILE A 104 -14.27 9.27 -13.76
CA ILE A 104 -14.97 10.54 -13.51
C ILE A 104 -13.96 11.62 -13.10
N ALA A 105 -13.01 11.31 -12.20
CA ALA A 105 -11.99 12.25 -11.74
C ALA A 105 -11.11 12.78 -12.88
N LYS A 106 -10.81 11.97 -13.90
CA LYS A 106 -10.11 12.43 -15.10
C LYS A 106 -10.87 13.49 -15.89
N SER A 107 -12.18 13.53 -15.79
CA SER A 107 -13.05 14.46 -16.53
C SER A 107 -13.45 15.68 -15.71
N LEU A 108 -13.68 15.49 -14.41
CA LEU A 108 -14.19 16.52 -13.52
C LEU A 108 -13.13 17.12 -12.57
N GLY A 109 -11.92 16.55 -12.55
CA GLY A 109 -10.87 16.92 -11.60
C GLY A 109 -10.97 16.16 -10.28
N ASP A 110 -10.18 16.58 -9.29
CA ASP A 110 -10.08 15.92 -8.01
C ASP A 110 -11.35 16.09 -7.17
N PRO A 111 -11.96 15.00 -6.70
CA PRO A 111 -13.13 15.06 -5.83
C PRO A 111 -12.74 15.31 -4.38
N LYS A 112 -13.69 15.79 -3.60
CA LYS A 112 -13.69 15.70 -2.14
C LYS A 112 -14.14 14.28 -1.76
N ALA A 113 -13.49 13.67 -0.79
CA ALA A 113 -13.87 12.36 -0.31
C ALA A 113 -14.05 12.31 1.21
N SER A 114 -15.01 11.52 1.65
CA SER A 114 -15.37 11.37 3.06
C SER A 114 -15.65 9.90 3.36
N ILE A 115 -15.13 9.41 4.48
CA ILE A 115 -15.41 8.07 5.00
C ILE A 115 -15.92 8.23 6.42
N VAL A 116 -17.15 7.81 6.67
CA VAL A 116 -17.82 7.95 7.96
C VAL A 116 -18.25 6.57 8.45
N PRO A 117 -17.61 6.04 9.51
CA PRO A 117 -18.08 4.83 10.17
C PRO A 117 -19.46 5.02 10.78
N LEU A 118 -20.35 4.05 10.62
CA LEU A 118 -21.70 4.12 11.17
C LEU A 118 -21.73 3.66 12.62
N SER A 119 -22.26 4.51 13.49
CA SER A 119 -22.45 4.19 14.90
C SER A 119 -23.51 3.09 15.06
N GLY A 120 -23.22 2.05 15.84
CA GLY A 120 -24.19 0.98 16.18
C GLY A 120 -24.27 -0.17 15.19
N VAL A 121 -23.59 -0.10 14.06
CA VAL A 121 -23.45 -1.21 13.09
C VAL A 121 -21.98 -1.57 12.97
N THR A 122 -21.63 -2.76 13.40
CA THR A 122 -20.23 -3.19 13.45
C THR A 122 -19.62 -3.21 12.04
N GLY A 123 -18.58 -2.40 11.84
CA GLY A 123 -17.77 -2.39 10.64
C GLY A 123 -18.39 -1.71 9.41
N GLU A 124 -19.63 -1.22 9.46
CA GLU A 124 -20.20 -0.50 8.32
C GLU A 124 -19.71 0.96 8.25
N SER A 125 -19.52 1.43 7.02
CA SER A 125 -19.13 2.83 6.75
C SER A 125 -19.88 3.37 5.54
N VAL A 126 -20.12 4.69 5.53
CA VAL A 126 -20.57 5.45 4.37
C VAL A 126 -19.38 6.17 3.76
N LEU A 127 -19.16 5.96 2.48
CA LEU A 127 -18.12 6.58 1.71
C LEU A 127 -18.77 7.54 0.70
N THR A 128 -18.44 8.82 0.78
CA THR A 128 -18.95 9.86 -0.11
C THR A 128 -17.83 10.39 -0.98
N ILE A 129 -18.04 10.44 -2.29
CA ILE A 129 -17.14 11.05 -3.25
C ILE A 129 -17.91 12.11 -4.02
N ALA A 130 -17.43 13.36 -3.98
CA ALA A 130 -18.19 14.51 -4.45
C ALA A 130 -17.35 15.47 -5.28
N TRP A 131 -17.91 15.88 -6.40
CA TRP A 131 -17.49 17.01 -7.24
C TRP A 131 -18.49 18.15 -7.10
N ASP A 132 -18.21 19.29 -7.65
CA ASP A 132 -19.11 20.45 -7.56
C ASP A 132 -20.49 20.22 -8.21
N ILE A 133 -20.55 19.32 -9.20
CA ILE A 133 -21.75 19.05 -10.01
C ILE A 133 -22.34 17.65 -9.83
N SER A 134 -21.72 16.80 -9.01
CA SER A 134 -22.23 15.45 -8.76
C SER A 134 -21.56 14.82 -7.54
N TRP A 135 -22.29 13.92 -6.90
CA TRP A 135 -21.77 13.14 -5.79
C TRP A 135 -22.30 11.71 -5.82
N TYR A 136 -21.55 10.80 -5.19
CA TYR A 136 -21.86 9.38 -5.08
C TYR A 136 -21.62 8.93 -3.64
N GLN A 137 -22.58 8.18 -3.09
CA GLN A 137 -22.43 7.52 -1.79
C GLN A 137 -22.40 6.02 -1.96
N TYR A 138 -21.46 5.40 -1.30
CA TYR A 138 -21.28 3.96 -1.26
C TYR A 138 -21.40 3.48 0.18
N ARG A 139 -22.15 2.42 0.39
CA ARG A 139 -22.14 1.69 1.64
C ARG A 139 -21.07 0.62 1.58
N VAL A 140 -20.23 0.59 2.60
CA VAL A 140 -19.19 -0.42 2.79
C VAL A 140 -19.57 -1.30 3.96
N THR A 141 -19.71 -2.60 3.71
CA THR A 141 -20.07 -3.63 4.70
C THR A 141 -19.04 -4.76 4.59
N PRO A 142 -18.00 -4.80 5.44
CA PRO A 142 -16.85 -5.71 5.28
C PRO A 142 -17.21 -7.18 5.16
N GLU A 143 -18.15 -7.67 5.96
CA GLU A 143 -18.53 -9.09 5.98
C GLU A 143 -19.56 -9.49 4.92
N SER A 144 -19.90 -8.59 3.99
CA SER A 144 -20.86 -8.86 2.93
C SER A 144 -20.23 -9.55 1.73
N ALA A 145 -21.00 -10.39 1.02
CA ALA A 145 -20.60 -10.95 -0.27
C ALA A 145 -20.35 -9.86 -1.34
N GLN A 146 -20.97 -8.70 -1.20
CA GLN A 146 -20.68 -7.47 -1.93
C GLN A 146 -20.32 -6.38 -0.93
N PRO A 147 -19.04 -6.25 -0.56
CA PRO A 147 -18.64 -5.34 0.51
C PRO A 147 -18.87 -3.87 0.18
N VAL A 148 -18.91 -3.49 -1.10
CA VAL A 148 -19.15 -2.12 -1.54
C VAL A 148 -20.38 -2.07 -2.45
N ARG A 149 -21.33 -1.19 -2.15
CA ARG A 149 -22.51 -0.96 -2.96
C ARG A 149 -22.76 0.52 -3.13
N LEU A 150 -23.14 0.94 -4.35
CA LEU A 150 -23.67 2.30 -4.57
C LEU A 150 -25.01 2.40 -3.86
N GLU A 151 -25.13 3.34 -2.93
CA GLU A 151 -26.35 3.57 -2.16
C GLU A 151 -27.16 4.74 -2.72
N GLU A 152 -26.47 5.85 -2.95
CA GLU A 152 -27.12 7.08 -3.41
C GLU A 152 -26.21 7.87 -4.35
N ARG A 153 -26.80 8.75 -5.13
CA ARG A 153 -26.11 9.72 -5.99
C ARG A 153 -26.97 10.96 -6.20
N GLY A 154 -26.32 12.11 -6.39
CA GLY A 154 -27.03 13.36 -6.68
C GLY A 154 -26.15 14.36 -7.41
N HIS A 155 -26.67 15.57 -7.57
CA HIS A 155 -26.05 16.61 -8.38
C HIS A 155 -25.54 17.80 -7.54
N GLU A 156 -26.23 18.13 -6.47
CA GLU A 156 -25.87 19.28 -5.64
C GLU A 156 -25.27 18.85 -4.30
N LEU A 157 -24.14 19.44 -3.93
CA LEU A 157 -23.54 19.18 -2.60
C LEU A 157 -24.46 19.53 -1.43
N GLY A 158 -25.44 20.42 -1.68
CA GLY A 158 -26.44 20.80 -0.69
C GLY A 158 -27.36 19.65 -0.28
N GLU A 159 -27.59 18.69 -1.15
CA GLU A 159 -28.42 17.50 -0.91
C GLU A 159 -27.78 16.51 0.06
N LEU A 160 -26.43 16.51 0.16
CA LEU A 160 -25.71 15.63 1.06
C LEU A 160 -26.00 15.95 2.52
N ASP A 161 -26.21 14.92 3.33
CA ASP A 161 -26.27 15.07 4.78
C ASP A 161 -24.95 15.67 5.31
N PRO A 162 -25.01 16.69 6.20
CA PRO A 162 -23.82 17.28 6.80
C PRO A 162 -22.90 16.27 7.48
N GLY A 163 -23.46 15.19 8.06
CA GLY A 163 -22.70 14.10 8.68
C GLY A 163 -21.83 13.30 7.69
N SER A 164 -22.18 13.31 6.41
CA SER A 164 -21.43 12.64 5.35
C SER A 164 -20.30 13.49 4.74
N ARG A 165 -20.06 14.70 5.26
CA ARG A 165 -19.10 15.69 4.72
C ARG A 165 -17.86 15.84 5.61
N ALA A 166 -17.33 14.72 6.13
CA ALA A 166 -16.13 14.76 6.99
C ALA A 166 -14.86 15.20 6.22
N TRP A 167 -14.83 15.01 4.90
CA TRP A 167 -13.70 15.34 3.99
C TRP A 167 -12.35 14.89 4.54
N ASN A 168 -12.29 13.63 4.96
CA ASN A 168 -11.17 12.99 5.65
C ASN A 168 -10.43 11.97 4.77
N ALA A 169 -10.61 12.10 3.45
CA ALA A 169 -9.93 11.27 2.46
C ALA A 169 -9.79 12.03 1.14
N HIS A 170 -8.89 11.54 0.29
CA HIS A 170 -8.67 12.06 -1.08
C HIS A 170 -8.42 10.91 -2.06
N LEU A 171 -8.51 11.18 -3.36
CA LEU A 171 -8.04 10.25 -4.39
C LEU A 171 -6.59 10.54 -4.74
N ASP A 172 -5.79 9.47 -4.86
CA ASP A 172 -4.45 9.56 -5.41
C ASP A 172 -4.45 9.60 -6.96
N GLU A 173 -3.28 9.78 -7.56
CA GLU A 173 -3.08 9.80 -9.02
C GLU A 173 -3.54 8.51 -9.74
N TYR A 174 -3.63 7.38 -9.02
CA TYR A 174 -4.11 6.09 -9.52
C TYR A 174 -5.61 5.88 -9.31
N GLY A 175 -6.30 6.88 -8.77
CA GLY A 175 -7.71 6.81 -8.42
C GLY A 175 -8.00 5.93 -7.22
N ARG A 176 -7.03 5.76 -6.31
CA ARG A 176 -7.23 5.08 -5.04
C ARG A 176 -7.69 6.09 -4.00
N LEU A 177 -8.61 5.66 -3.19
CA LEU A 177 -9.06 6.41 -2.03
C LEU A 177 -8.04 6.25 -0.89
N VAL A 178 -7.51 7.36 -0.42
CA VAL A 178 -6.50 7.41 0.65
C VAL A 178 -7.07 8.21 1.82
N PRO A 179 -7.20 7.61 3.01
CA PRO A 179 -7.63 8.32 4.21
C PRO A 179 -6.59 9.31 4.71
N ASP A 180 -7.03 10.49 5.14
CA ASP A 180 -6.20 11.52 5.75
C ASP A 180 -6.07 11.26 7.26
N ILE A 181 -5.28 10.24 7.61
CA ILE A 181 -5.01 9.91 9.01
C ILE A 181 -3.83 10.74 9.50
N ALA A 182 -4.05 11.55 10.55
CA ALA A 182 -3.02 12.39 11.11
C ALA A 182 -1.81 11.54 11.59
N ARG A 183 -0.65 11.76 10.99
CA ARG A 183 0.63 11.27 11.51
C ARG A 183 1.07 12.23 12.62
N ILE A 184 1.11 11.75 13.84
CA ILE A 184 1.70 12.48 14.97
C ILE A 184 3.17 12.17 15.02
#